data_8ba7479d9735d1df8688fe568731efbe
#
_entry.id   8ba7479d9735d1df8688fe568731efbe
#
_cell.length_a   1.000
_cell.length_b   1.000
_cell.length_c   1.000
_cell.angle_alpha   90.00
_cell.angle_beta   90.00
_cell.angle_gamma   90.00
#
_symmetry.space_group_name_H-M   'P 1'
#
loop_
_entity.id
_entity.type
_entity.pdbx_description
1 polymer ?
#
loop_
_entity_poly.entity_id
_entity_poly.type
_entity_poly.pdbx_seq_one_letter_code
_entity_poly.pdbx_strand_id
1 'polypeptide(L)'
;MEPGELEEYPEELRLLVSELAAALLALMLALQAGRITLQEWSIQFERELAGYMTTAAMIGYDNAEIPADLLAGVNGAVAEQMAYVARFKDAIKTGAGTIAQVVGAGLLARAGMYVSAVLKPYWLGKTYSLPLPKYPTEDSECGQSCRCRWDKQWINEANGDCDAYWVVDARAKHCPTCAERGRAWNPLIIRNWQLVNFTGTKELHDEILAEVLAWRERV
;
A
#
# COMPACT_ATOMS: atom_id res chain seq x y z
N MET A 1 -7.56 7.29 -8.08
CA MET A 1 -7.26 8.23 -6.97
C MET A 1 -7.69 9.60 -7.44
N GLU A 2 -8.52 10.27 -6.67
CA GLU A 2 -8.96 11.64 -6.99
C GLU A 2 -7.91 12.67 -6.52
N PRO A 3 -7.80 13.85 -7.17
CA PRO A 3 -6.76 14.82 -6.85
C PRO A 3 -6.70 15.23 -5.36
N GLY A 4 -7.83 15.27 -4.66
CA GLY A 4 -7.87 15.61 -3.23
C GLY A 4 -7.47 14.46 -2.27
N GLU A 5 -7.31 13.24 -2.76
CA GLU A 5 -6.95 12.08 -1.91
C GLU A 5 -5.46 12.10 -1.48
N LEU A 6 -4.63 12.81 -2.22
CA LEU A 6 -3.19 12.88 -1.97
C LEU A 6 -2.77 14.07 -1.11
N GLU A 7 -3.65 15.04 -0.89
CA GLU A 7 -3.31 16.27 -0.14
C GLU A 7 -2.90 16.00 1.32
N GLU A 8 -3.34 14.87 1.87
CA GLU A 8 -3.04 14.44 3.24
C GLU A 8 -1.66 13.76 3.38
N TYR A 9 -0.99 13.46 2.26
CA TYR A 9 0.31 12.78 2.25
C TYR A 9 1.48 13.77 2.10
N PRO A 10 2.70 13.39 2.54
CA PRO A 10 3.89 14.20 2.34
C PRO A 10 4.12 14.57 0.88
N GLU A 11 4.73 15.71 0.63
CA GLU A 11 4.98 16.19 -0.73
C GLU A 11 5.82 15.21 -1.55
N GLU A 12 6.82 14.58 -0.94
CA GLU A 12 7.68 13.58 -1.57
C GLU A 12 6.86 12.38 -2.07
N LEU A 13 5.88 11.91 -1.30
CA LEU A 13 5.02 10.81 -1.72
C LEU A 13 4.07 11.24 -2.84
N ARG A 14 3.57 12.48 -2.81
CA ARG A 14 2.72 13.02 -3.88
C ARG A 14 3.47 13.15 -5.20
N LEU A 15 4.72 13.61 -5.16
CA LEU A 15 5.59 13.67 -6.33
C LEU A 15 5.89 12.26 -6.86
N LEU A 16 6.26 11.33 -5.98
CA LEU A 16 6.52 9.93 -6.32
C LEU A 16 5.32 9.29 -7.05
N VAL A 17 4.10 9.52 -6.54
CA VAL A 17 2.85 9.04 -7.14
C VAL A 17 2.64 9.63 -8.54
N SER A 18 2.92 10.91 -8.73
CA SER A 18 2.81 11.59 -10.02
C SER A 18 3.82 11.05 -11.05
N GLU A 19 5.06 10.84 -10.62
CA GLU A 19 6.12 10.28 -11.46
C GLU A 19 5.80 8.84 -11.87
N LEU A 20 5.34 8.00 -10.94
CA LEU A 20 4.91 6.65 -11.26
C LEU A 20 3.76 6.66 -12.28
N ALA A 21 2.76 7.51 -12.09
CA ALA A 21 1.65 7.63 -13.03
C ALA A 21 2.15 7.97 -14.45
N ALA A 22 3.08 8.91 -14.57
CA ALA A 22 3.68 9.29 -15.83
C ALA A 22 4.51 8.15 -16.47
N ALA A 23 5.32 7.45 -15.66
CA ALA A 23 6.14 6.33 -16.12
C ALA A 23 5.27 5.17 -16.62
N LEU A 24 4.26 4.76 -15.85
CA LEU A 24 3.35 3.69 -16.26
C LEU A 24 2.53 4.06 -17.50
N LEU A 25 2.08 5.31 -17.61
CA LEU A 25 1.38 5.79 -18.80
C LEU A 25 2.29 5.75 -20.04
N ALA A 26 3.56 6.17 -19.92
CA ALA A 26 4.52 6.13 -20.99
C ALA A 26 4.77 4.68 -21.49
N LEU A 27 4.90 3.72 -20.58
CA LEU A 27 5.04 2.30 -20.91
C LEU A 27 3.80 1.76 -21.64
N MET A 28 2.62 2.14 -21.20
CA MET A 28 1.36 1.72 -21.83
C MET A 28 1.23 2.29 -23.25
N LEU A 29 1.56 3.57 -23.44
CA LEU A 29 1.57 4.21 -24.76
C LEU A 29 2.63 3.60 -25.70
N ALA A 30 3.78 3.22 -25.16
CA ALA A 30 4.83 2.53 -25.95
C ALA A 30 4.35 1.15 -26.42
N LEU A 31 3.67 0.38 -25.55
CA LEU A 31 3.07 -0.90 -25.90
C LEU A 31 1.96 -0.71 -26.96
N GLN A 32 1.07 0.26 -26.76
CA GLN A 32 -0.02 0.56 -27.69
C GLN A 32 0.49 0.94 -29.09
N ALA A 33 1.59 1.70 -29.14
CA ALA A 33 2.22 2.12 -30.38
C ALA A 33 3.09 1.01 -31.02
N GLY A 34 3.19 -0.18 -30.43
CA GLY A 34 4.05 -1.26 -30.91
C GLY A 34 5.55 -0.97 -30.82
N ARG A 35 5.95 0.03 -30.01
CA ARG A 35 7.36 0.40 -29.81
C ARG A 35 8.11 -0.57 -28.90
N ILE A 36 7.39 -1.26 -28.06
CA ILE A 36 7.88 -2.34 -27.19
C ILE A 36 6.94 -3.54 -27.28
N THR A 37 7.49 -4.72 -27.10
CA THR A 37 6.72 -5.97 -27.03
C THR A 37 5.99 -6.09 -25.68
N LEU A 38 4.98 -6.95 -25.62
CA LEU A 38 4.27 -7.26 -24.36
C LEU A 38 5.21 -7.84 -23.28
N GLN A 39 6.26 -8.55 -23.71
CA GLN A 39 7.28 -9.09 -22.79
C GLN A 39 8.16 -7.98 -22.24
N GLU A 40 8.68 -7.10 -23.06
CA GLU A 40 9.49 -5.94 -22.64
C GLU A 40 8.69 -5.00 -21.75
N TRP A 41 7.42 -4.73 -22.12
CA TRP A 41 6.51 -3.94 -21.33
C TRP A 41 6.35 -4.53 -19.91
N SER A 42 6.12 -5.83 -19.80
CA SER A 42 5.92 -6.49 -18.49
C SER A 42 7.16 -6.37 -17.59
N ILE A 43 8.36 -6.55 -18.15
CA ILE A 43 9.62 -6.46 -17.41
C ILE A 43 9.85 -5.02 -16.93
N GLN A 44 9.64 -4.04 -17.82
CA GLN A 44 9.82 -2.63 -17.48
C GLN A 44 8.79 -2.18 -16.46
N PHE A 45 7.52 -2.60 -16.61
CA PHE A 45 6.45 -2.28 -15.70
C PHE A 45 6.73 -2.80 -14.27
N GLU A 46 7.19 -4.06 -14.15
CA GLU A 46 7.57 -4.64 -12.87
C GLU A 46 8.72 -3.86 -12.20
N ARG A 47 9.75 -3.54 -12.98
CA ARG A 47 10.91 -2.80 -12.49
C ARG A 47 10.53 -1.40 -11.99
N GLU A 48 9.75 -0.65 -12.76
CA GLU A 48 9.27 0.68 -12.36
C GLU A 48 8.43 0.56 -11.08
N LEU A 49 7.43 -0.33 -11.07
CA LEU A 49 6.55 -0.52 -9.92
C LEU A 49 7.33 -0.90 -8.66
N ALA A 50 8.28 -1.85 -8.75
CA ALA A 50 9.11 -2.26 -7.62
C ALA A 50 9.97 -1.11 -7.09
N GLY A 51 10.57 -0.31 -7.97
CA GLY A 51 11.37 0.85 -7.60
C GLY A 51 10.54 1.89 -6.84
N TYR A 52 9.40 2.27 -7.39
CA TYR A 52 8.52 3.27 -6.75
C TYR A 52 7.90 2.77 -5.43
N MET A 53 7.54 1.49 -5.34
CA MET A 53 7.03 0.90 -4.10
C MET A 53 8.11 0.84 -3.01
N THR A 54 9.36 0.55 -3.38
CA THR A 54 10.50 0.60 -2.45
C THR A 54 10.76 2.02 -1.96
N THR A 55 10.76 2.99 -2.85
CA THR A 55 10.93 4.41 -2.50
C THR A 55 9.80 4.89 -1.59
N ALA A 56 8.55 4.48 -1.84
CA ALA A 56 7.44 4.80 -0.96
C ALA A 56 7.62 4.23 0.46
N ALA A 57 8.15 3.02 0.59
CA ALA A 57 8.49 2.44 1.89
C ALA A 57 9.61 3.21 2.60
N MET A 58 10.64 3.67 1.87
CA MET A 58 11.70 4.52 2.40
C MET A 58 11.14 5.86 2.93
N ILE A 59 10.26 6.52 2.17
CA ILE A 59 9.59 7.75 2.61
C ILE A 59 8.77 7.48 3.88
N GLY A 60 8.04 6.36 3.94
CA GLY A 60 7.27 5.97 5.12
C GLY A 60 8.15 5.68 6.33
N TYR A 61 9.27 5.00 6.13
CA TYR A 61 10.21 4.60 7.17
C TYR A 61 11.12 5.76 7.61
N ASP A 62 11.16 6.84 6.82
CA ASP A 62 12.02 8.01 7.02
C ASP A 62 13.51 7.65 7.05
N ASN A 63 13.93 6.66 6.25
CA ASN A 63 15.33 6.27 6.10
C ASN A 63 15.58 5.68 4.69
N ALA A 64 16.76 5.99 4.14
CA ALA A 64 17.20 5.47 2.83
C ALA A 64 17.55 3.98 2.85
N GLU A 65 17.86 3.42 4.03
CA GLU A 65 18.12 2.00 4.21
C GLU A 65 16.99 1.36 4.99
N ILE A 66 16.21 0.52 4.31
CA ILE A 66 15.09 -0.20 4.92
C ILE A 66 15.51 -1.60 5.36
N PRO A 67 15.00 -2.10 6.51
CA PRO A 67 15.26 -3.45 6.99
C PRO A 67 14.85 -4.53 5.98
N ALA A 68 15.53 -5.68 6.04
CA ALA A 68 15.32 -6.76 5.06
C ALA A 68 13.89 -7.35 5.10
N ASP A 69 13.28 -7.41 6.27
CA ASP A 69 11.90 -7.88 6.44
C ASP A 69 10.87 -6.85 5.96
N LEU A 70 11.13 -5.54 6.11
CA LEU A 70 10.31 -4.51 5.48
C LEU A 70 10.42 -4.62 3.95
N LEU A 71 11.64 -4.80 3.42
CA LEU A 71 11.84 -5.03 1.99
C LEU A 71 11.12 -6.29 1.51
N ALA A 72 11.11 -7.37 2.28
CA ALA A 72 10.35 -8.57 1.97
C ALA A 72 8.83 -8.29 1.89
N GLY A 73 8.29 -7.47 2.80
CA GLY A 73 6.90 -6.99 2.74
C GLY A 73 6.60 -6.18 1.49
N VAL A 74 7.52 -5.29 1.10
CA VAL A 74 7.41 -4.53 -0.16
C VAL A 74 7.41 -5.46 -1.38
N ASN A 75 8.33 -6.43 -1.43
CA ASN A 75 8.40 -7.40 -2.51
C ASN A 75 7.13 -8.26 -2.60
N GLY A 76 6.53 -8.62 -1.47
CA GLY A 76 5.22 -9.27 -1.42
C GLY A 76 4.13 -8.40 -2.06
N ALA A 77 4.09 -7.12 -1.74
CA ALA A 77 3.13 -6.19 -2.33
C ALA A 77 3.35 -6.00 -3.85
N VAL A 78 4.60 -5.98 -4.32
CA VAL A 78 4.93 -5.99 -5.77
C VAL A 78 4.41 -7.26 -6.44
N ALA A 79 4.68 -8.42 -5.85
CA ALA A 79 4.24 -9.72 -6.41
C ALA A 79 2.71 -9.80 -6.55
N GLU A 80 1.96 -9.27 -5.59
CA GLU A 80 0.50 -9.17 -5.67
C GLU A 80 0.06 -8.31 -6.86
N GLN A 81 0.70 -7.16 -7.10
CA GLN A 81 0.40 -6.31 -8.25
C GLN A 81 0.75 -7.01 -9.57
N MET A 82 1.85 -7.76 -9.60
CA MET A 82 2.25 -8.50 -10.79
C MET A 82 1.31 -9.66 -11.13
N ALA A 83 0.57 -10.20 -10.16
CA ALA A 83 -0.52 -11.16 -10.44
C ALA A 83 -1.66 -10.51 -11.26
N TYR A 84 -1.94 -9.22 -11.06
CA TYR A 84 -2.89 -8.48 -11.92
C TYR A 84 -2.33 -8.22 -13.32
N VAL A 85 -1.05 -7.87 -13.42
CA VAL A 85 -0.36 -7.69 -14.69
C VAL A 85 -0.34 -8.98 -15.51
N ALA A 86 -0.12 -10.13 -14.87
CA ALA A 86 -0.17 -11.44 -15.54
C ALA A 86 -1.55 -11.72 -16.16
N ARG A 87 -2.64 -11.48 -15.41
CA ARG A 87 -4.01 -11.61 -15.93
C ARG A 87 -4.28 -10.67 -17.11
N PHE A 88 -3.74 -9.47 -17.07
CA PHE A 88 -3.82 -8.53 -18.20
C PHE A 88 -3.08 -9.03 -19.44
N LYS A 89 -1.87 -9.58 -19.27
CA LYS A 89 -1.10 -10.22 -20.37
C LYS A 89 -1.88 -11.38 -21.00
N ASP A 90 -2.50 -12.21 -20.19
CA ASP A 90 -3.28 -13.36 -20.66
C ASP A 90 -4.53 -12.91 -21.44
N ALA A 91 -5.21 -11.87 -20.98
CA ALA A 91 -6.34 -11.29 -21.71
C ALA A 91 -5.94 -10.77 -23.11
N ILE A 92 -4.76 -10.16 -23.24
CA ILE A 92 -4.22 -9.74 -24.53
C ILE A 92 -3.89 -10.97 -25.42
N LYS A 93 -3.20 -11.98 -24.87
CA LYS A 93 -2.79 -13.17 -25.62
C LYS A 93 -3.97 -14.02 -26.13
N THR A 94 -5.03 -14.11 -25.34
CA THR A 94 -6.21 -14.90 -25.67
C THR A 94 -7.17 -14.20 -26.63
N GLY A 95 -6.82 -13.00 -27.10
CA GLY A 95 -7.61 -12.27 -28.09
C GLY A 95 -8.93 -11.71 -27.54
N ALA A 96 -9.05 -11.58 -26.20
CA ALA A 96 -10.19 -10.91 -25.56
C ALA A 96 -10.29 -9.42 -25.94
N GLY A 97 -9.37 -8.95 -26.78
CA GLY A 97 -9.34 -7.64 -27.41
C GLY A 97 -7.97 -7.37 -28.05
N THR A 98 -7.94 -6.47 -29.04
CA THR A 98 -6.66 -5.92 -29.51
C THR A 98 -6.02 -5.10 -28.39
N ILE A 99 -4.69 -4.96 -28.42
CA ILE A 99 -3.98 -4.06 -27.48
C ILE A 99 -4.68 -2.69 -27.43
N ALA A 100 -5.13 -2.16 -28.57
CA ALA A 100 -5.84 -0.90 -28.68
C ALA A 100 -7.20 -0.92 -27.91
N GLN A 101 -7.93 -2.03 -27.93
CA GLN A 101 -9.24 -2.14 -27.26
C GLN A 101 -9.08 -2.39 -25.75
N VAL A 102 -8.12 -3.24 -25.35
CA VAL A 102 -7.87 -3.57 -23.95
C VAL A 102 -7.20 -2.41 -23.21
N VAL A 103 -6.38 -1.64 -23.93
CA VAL A 103 -5.60 -0.50 -23.42
C VAL A 103 -6.37 0.82 -23.58
N GLY A 104 -7.12 1.00 -24.70
CA GLY A 104 -7.65 2.32 -25.08
C GLY A 104 -8.69 2.91 -24.12
N ALA A 105 -9.67 2.15 -23.66
CA ALA A 105 -10.77 2.68 -22.82
C ALA A 105 -10.47 2.69 -21.31
N GLY A 106 -9.43 2.01 -20.87
CA GLY A 106 -9.11 1.84 -19.45
C GLY A 106 -7.69 2.21 -19.05
N LEU A 107 -6.91 2.81 -19.96
CA LEU A 107 -5.48 3.06 -19.76
C LEU A 107 -5.20 3.92 -18.52
N LEU A 108 -5.84 5.08 -18.46
CA LEU A 108 -5.70 6.02 -17.34
C LEU A 108 -6.27 5.43 -16.05
N ALA A 109 -7.43 4.76 -16.12
CA ALA A 109 -8.04 4.11 -14.96
C ALA A 109 -7.15 2.98 -14.42
N ARG A 110 -6.52 2.19 -15.31
CA ARG A 110 -5.60 1.11 -14.92
C ARG A 110 -4.29 1.65 -14.35
N ALA A 111 -3.70 2.67 -14.95
CA ALA A 111 -2.54 3.34 -14.37
C ALA A 111 -2.86 3.86 -12.97
N GLY A 112 -4.03 4.47 -12.78
CA GLY A 112 -4.51 4.93 -11.47
C GLY A 112 -4.65 3.82 -10.42
N MET A 113 -5.01 2.59 -10.82
CA MET A 113 -5.07 1.45 -9.89
C MET A 113 -3.68 1.06 -9.37
N TYR A 114 -2.66 1.06 -10.22
CA TYR A 114 -1.28 0.74 -9.81
C TYR A 114 -0.63 1.88 -9.04
N VAL A 115 -1.00 3.11 -9.33
CA VAL A 115 -0.53 4.30 -8.60
C VAL A 115 -0.95 4.24 -7.14
N SER A 116 -2.17 3.80 -6.83
CA SER A 116 -2.60 3.63 -5.43
C SER A 116 -1.87 2.49 -4.69
N ALA A 117 -1.25 1.55 -5.43
CA ALA A 117 -0.53 0.44 -4.83
C ALA A 117 0.72 0.88 -4.04
N VAL A 118 1.30 2.05 -4.31
CA VAL A 118 2.46 2.58 -3.56
C VAL A 118 2.09 3.02 -2.14
N LEU A 119 0.81 3.25 -1.85
CA LEU A 119 0.38 3.63 -0.51
C LEU A 119 0.57 2.50 0.51
N LYS A 120 0.43 1.23 0.09
CA LYS A 120 0.67 0.08 0.98
C LYS A 120 2.12 0.04 1.48
N PRO A 121 3.16 0.07 0.62
CA PRO A 121 4.55 0.15 1.07
C PRO A 121 4.87 1.39 1.91
N TYR A 122 4.33 2.56 1.56
CA TYR A 122 4.47 3.75 2.39
C TYR A 122 4.01 3.50 3.83
N TRP A 123 2.82 2.91 4.00
CA TRP A 123 2.29 2.62 5.33
C TRP A 123 3.04 1.49 6.04
N LEU A 124 3.52 0.48 5.31
CA LEU A 124 4.41 -0.54 5.88
C LEU A 124 5.66 0.10 6.48
N GLY A 125 6.29 1.05 5.78
CA GLY A 125 7.40 1.83 6.33
C GLY A 125 6.98 2.70 7.52
N LYS A 126 5.88 3.43 7.38
CA LYS A 126 5.39 4.39 8.39
C LYS A 126 5.03 3.75 9.72
N THR A 127 4.65 2.49 9.73
CA THR A 127 4.26 1.75 10.94
C THR A 127 5.27 0.70 11.37
N TYR A 128 6.38 0.55 10.63
CA TYR A 128 7.34 -0.53 10.85
C TYR A 128 7.91 -0.59 12.26
N SER A 129 8.28 0.54 12.84
CA SER A 129 8.87 0.64 14.18
C SER A 129 7.84 0.60 15.31
N LEU A 130 6.54 0.56 15.01
CA LEU A 130 5.48 0.55 16.00
C LEU A 130 4.84 -0.83 16.13
N PRO A 131 4.36 -1.22 17.32
CA PRO A 131 3.62 -2.46 17.54
C PRO A 131 2.17 -2.31 17.03
N LEU A 132 2.02 -2.02 15.74
CA LEU A 132 0.75 -1.85 15.06
C LEU A 132 0.56 -2.97 14.05
N PRO A 133 -0.69 -3.41 13.83
CA PRO A 133 -1.04 -4.31 12.75
C PRO A 133 -0.59 -3.76 11.40
N LYS A 134 -0.22 -4.64 10.48
CA LYS A 134 0.18 -4.27 9.11
C LYS A 134 -0.95 -3.53 8.39
N TYR A 135 -0.60 -2.61 7.53
CA TYR A 135 -1.54 -1.84 6.74
C TYR A 135 -1.36 -2.09 5.24
N PRO A 136 -2.45 -2.28 4.47
CA PRO A 136 -3.70 -2.91 4.90
C PRO A 136 -3.41 -4.36 5.33
N THR A 137 -4.10 -4.88 6.32
CA THR A 137 -3.91 -6.27 6.71
C THR A 137 -4.45 -7.21 5.64
N GLU A 138 -3.81 -8.38 5.49
CA GLU A 138 -4.26 -9.43 4.57
C GLU A 138 -5.67 -9.93 4.92
N ASP A 139 -6.06 -9.77 6.19
CA ASP A 139 -7.33 -10.24 6.75
C ASP A 139 -8.50 -9.27 6.54
N SER A 140 -8.28 -8.08 5.97
CA SER A 140 -9.40 -7.20 5.65
C SER A 140 -10.09 -7.62 4.35
N GLU A 141 -11.43 -7.66 4.34
CA GLU A 141 -12.22 -8.03 3.16
C GLU A 141 -11.95 -7.12 1.95
N CYS A 142 -11.54 -5.87 2.17
CA CYS A 142 -11.18 -4.96 1.09
C CYS A 142 -9.74 -5.17 0.58
N GLY A 143 -8.88 -5.90 1.29
CA GLY A 143 -7.53 -6.26 0.85
C GLY A 143 -6.76 -5.09 0.23
N GLN A 144 -6.31 -5.27 -1.00
CA GLN A 144 -5.56 -4.27 -1.79
C GLN A 144 -6.34 -2.98 -2.07
N SER A 145 -7.66 -3.01 -2.00
CA SER A 145 -8.53 -1.84 -2.25
C SER A 145 -8.81 -1.04 -0.97
N CYS A 146 -8.17 -1.38 0.15
CA CYS A 146 -8.34 -0.68 1.41
C CYS A 146 -7.78 0.75 1.31
N ARG A 147 -8.62 1.72 1.67
CA ARG A 147 -8.26 3.14 1.75
C ARG A 147 -8.17 3.66 3.18
N CYS A 148 -8.28 2.75 4.16
CA CYS A 148 -8.10 3.11 5.55
C CYS A 148 -6.61 3.37 5.82
N ARG A 149 -6.31 4.16 6.85
CA ARG A 149 -4.95 4.55 7.21
C ARG A 149 -4.79 4.68 8.71
N TRP A 150 -3.56 4.72 9.16
CA TRP A 150 -3.22 5.13 10.51
C TRP A 150 -3.02 6.65 10.57
N ASP A 151 -3.65 7.30 11.54
CA ASP A 151 -3.25 8.61 12.02
C ASP A 151 -2.50 8.45 13.34
N LYS A 152 -1.29 9.02 13.44
CA LYS A 152 -0.41 8.87 14.59
C LYS A 152 -0.20 10.22 15.27
N GLN A 153 -0.54 10.28 16.54
CA GLN A 153 -0.32 11.45 17.37
C GLN A 153 0.81 11.16 18.36
N TRP A 154 2.01 11.63 18.03
CA TRP A 154 3.16 11.46 18.90
C TRP A 154 3.02 12.30 20.16
N ILE A 155 3.20 11.68 21.32
CA ILE A 155 3.26 12.32 22.65
C ILE A 155 4.73 12.51 23.01
N ASN A 156 5.55 11.47 22.82
CA ASN A 156 7.00 11.51 22.97
C ASN A 156 7.61 10.46 22.03
N GLU A 157 8.10 10.92 20.88
CA GLU A 157 8.65 10.03 19.85
C GLU A 157 9.92 9.30 20.32
N ALA A 158 10.78 9.97 21.09
CA ALA A 158 12.00 9.34 21.60
C ALA A 158 11.73 8.14 22.52
N ASN A 159 10.60 8.16 23.21
CA ASN A 159 10.17 7.05 24.08
C ASN A 159 9.23 6.07 23.38
N GLY A 160 8.85 6.34 22.13
CA GLY A 160 7.85 5.53 21.42
C GLY A 160 6.44 5.68 21.99
N ASP A 161 6.11 6.88 22.55
CA ASP A 161 4.78 7.17 23.09
C ASP A 161 3.91 7.79 22.00
N CYS A 162 2.86 7.09 21.59
CA CYS A 162 2.01 7.48 20.48
C CYS A 162 0.57 7.00 20.72
N ASP A 163 -0.40 7.80 20.28
CA ASP A 163 -1.78 7.39 20.11
C ASP A 163 -2.05 7.18 18.61
N ALA A 164 -2.42 5.95 18.23
CA ALA A 164 -2.63 5.56 16.86
C ALA A 164 -4.12 5.31 16.58
N TYR A 165 -4.67 6.02 15.60
CA TYR A 165 -6.07 5.98 15.21
C TYR A 165 -6.22 5.28 13.87
N TRP A 166 -7.11 4.27 13.79
CA TRP A 166 -7.51 3.69 12.52
C TRP A 166 -8.55 4.58 11.84
N VAL A 167 -8.14 5.32 10.85
CA VAL A 167 -8.99 6.27 10.12
C VAL A 167 -9.62 5.59 8.92
N VAL A 168 -10.94 5.55 8.92
CA VAL A 168 -11.77 5.03 7.82
C VAL A 168 -12.02 6.13 6.80
N ASP A 169 -11.73 5.91 5.51
CA ASP A 169 -11.99 6.91 4.48
C ASP A 169 -13.50 7.12 4.27
N ALA A 170 -14.03 8.27 4.67
CA ALA A 170 -15.45 8.59 4.59
C ALA A 170 -16.04 8.57 3.15
N ARG A 171 -15.17 8.61 2.14
CA ARG A 171 -15.55 8.60 0.71
C ARG A 171 -15.65 7.18 0.13
N ALA A 172 -15.24 6.17 0.86
CA ALA A 172 -15.22 4.78 0.40
C ALA A 172 -16.28 3.93 1.12
N LYS A 173 -16.80 2.91 0.43
CA LYS A 173 -17.59 1.88 1.09
C LYS A 173 -16.64 0.99 1.89
N HIS A 174 -16.84 0.95 3.20
CA HIS A 174 -15.98 0.16 4.10
C HIS A 174 -16.45 -1.28 4.19
N CYS A 175 -15.48 -2.20 4.27
CA CYS A 175 -15.77 -3.57 4.68
C CYS A 175 -16.05 -3.63 6.20
N PRO A 176 -16.75 -4.68 6.68
CA PRO A 176 -17.03 -4.87 8.10
C PRO A 176 -15.78 -4.81 8.99
N THR A 177 -14.70 -5.44 8.57
CA THR A 177 -13.41 -5.45 9.28
C THR A 177 -12.87 -4.02 9.50
N CYS A 178 -12.81 -3.19 8.45
CA CYS A 178 -12.33 -1.81 8.57
C CYS A 178 -13.25 -0.95 9.45
N ALA A 179 -14.57 -1.15 9.35
CA ALA A 179 -15.53 -0.43 10.20
C ALA A 179 -15.40 -0.82 11.69
N GLU A 180 -15.10 -2.08 11.97
CA GLU A 180 -14.84 -2.56 13.34
C GLU A 180 -13.52 -2.00 13.89
N ARG A 181 -12.44 -2.05 13.11
CA ARG A 181 -11.14 -1.45 13.47
C ARG A 181 -11.27 0.04 13.75
N GLY A 182 -12.02 0.79 12.93
CA GLY A 182 -12.30 2.21 13.16
C GLY A 182 -13.01 2.50 14.49
N ARG A 183 -13.71 1.52 15.05
CA ARG A 183 -14.34 1.63 16.40
C ARG A 183 -13.43 1.14 17.51
N ALA A 184 -12.74 0.00 17.29
CA ALA A 184 -11.97 -0.69 18.31
C ALA A 184 -10.55 -0.12 18.46
N TRP A 185 -9.94 0.40 17.37
CA TRP A 185 -8.58 0.94 17.33
C TRP A 185 -8.60 2.48 17.27
N ASN A 186 -9.27 3.12 18.24
CA ASN A 186 -9.47 4.56 18.15
C ASN A 186 -9.47 5.24 19.53
N PRO A 187 -8.27 5.44 20.13
CA PRO A 187 -6.94 5.05 19.65
C PRO A 187 -6.46 3.68 20.17
N LEU A 188 -5.48 3.10 19.49
CA LEU A 188 -4.52 2.19 20.11
C LEU A 188 -3.45 3.04 20.81
N ILE A 189 -3.24 2.80 22.10
CA ILE A 189 -2.31 3.56 22.93
C ILE A 189 -0.99 2.82 23.03
N ILE A 190 0.08 3.43 22.55
CA ILE A 190 1.43 2.90 22.60
C ILE A 190 2.21 3.73 23.61
N ARG A 191 2.88 3.08 24.57
CA ARG A 191 3.78 3.71 25.54
C ARG A 191 5.04 2.86 25.70
N ASN A 192 6.20 3.52 25.65
CA ASN A 192 7.50 2.84 25.68
C ASN A 192 7.59 1.73 24.62
N TRP A 193 7.15 2.01 23.39
CA TRP A 193 7.11 1.06 22.28
C TRP A 193 6.24 -0.19 22.53
N GLN A 194 5.28 -0.10 23.46
CA GLN A 194 4.39 -1.20 23.81
C GLN A 194 2.93 -0.77 23.69
N LEU A 195 2.11 -1.64 23.13
CA LEU A 195 0.67 -1.46 23.10
C LEU A 195 0.12 -1.66 24.53
N VAL A 196 -0.51 -0.63 25.12
CA VAL A 196 -0.96 -0.63 26.53
C VAL A 196 -2.47 -0.68 26.70
N ASN A 197 -3.23 -0.39 25.65
CA ASN A 197 -4.68 -0.56 25.67
C ASN A 197 -5.14 -1.36 24.46
N PHE A 198 -6.26 -2.03 24.65
CA PHE A 198 -6.98 -2.69 23.57
C PHE A 198 -8.47 -2.72 23.90
N THR A 199 -9.29 -2.30 22.96
CA THR A 199 -10.76 -2.40 23.03
C THR A 199 -11.24 -3.06 21.72
N GLY A 200 -11.67 -4.32 21.78
CA GLY A 200 -12.13 -5.05 20.60
C GLY A 200 -12.66 -6.44 20.92
N THR A 201 -13.04 -7.19 19.88
CA THR A 201 -13.42 -8.59 20.02
C THR A 201 -12.21 -9.47 20.37
N LYS A 202 -12.46 -10.69 20.82
CA LYS A 202 -11.37 -11.63 21.12
C LYS A 202 -10.51 -11.93 19.88
N GLU A 203 -11.15 -12.10 18.74
CA GLU A 203 -10.48 -12.35 17.45
C GLU A 203 -9.56 -11.18 17.09
N LEU A 204 -10.03 -9.95 17.23
CA LEU A 204 -9.27 -8.74 16.98
C LEU A 204 -8.12 -8.57 17.99
N HIS A 205 -8.32 -8.97 19.24
CA HIS A 205 -7.27 -9.02 20.25
C HIS A 205 -6.17 -10.02 19.88
N ASP A 206 -6.55 -11.21 19.46
CA ASP A 206 -5.60 -12.27 19.09
C ASP A 206 -4.77 -11.85 17.86
N GLU A 207 -5.38 -11.15 16.88
CA GLU A 207 -4.70 -10.56 15.73
C GLU A 207 -3.64 -9.52 16.17
N ILE A 208 -4.02 -8.55 16.99
CA ILE A 208 -3.10 -7.52 17.49
C ILE A 208 -1.98 -8.15 18.32
N LEU A 209 -2.31 -9.12 19.17
CA LEU A 209 -1.32 -9.81 19.98
C LEU A 209 -0.29 -10.55 19.12
N ALA A 210 -0.74 -11.22 18.05
CA ALA A 210 0.15 -11.89 17.11
C ALA A 210 1.11 -10.90 16.42
N GLU A 211 0.61 -9.73 15.96
CA GLU A 211 1.42 -8.69 15.34
C GLU A 211 2.42 -8.07 16.34
N VAL A 212 2.02 -7.84 17.59
CA VAL A 212 2.92 -7.35 18.66
C VAL A 212 4.03 -8.35 18.96
N LEU A 213 3.72 -9.65 19.00
CA LEU A 213 4.72 -10.71 19.22
C LEU A 213 5.70 -10.78 18.03
N ALA A 214 5.19 -10.76 16.81
CA ALA A 214 6.02 -10.73 15.60
C ALA A 214 6.90 -9.47 15.53
N TRP A 215 6.42 -8.32 16.01
CA TRP A 215 7.24 -7.10 16.11
C TRP A 215 8.39 -7.27 17.12
N ARG A 216 8.13 -7.87 18.30
CA ARG A 216 9.16 -8.12 19.32
C ARG A 216 10.30 -9.02 18.84
N GLU A 217 10.02 -9.95 17.93
CA GLU A 217 11.03 -10.82 17.35
C GLU A 217 11.90 -10.11 16.30
N ARG A 218 11.43 -8.95 15.77
CA ARG A 218 12.18 -8.14 14.77
C ARG A 218 13.13 -7.10 15.40
N VAL A 219 12.88 -6.71 16.66
CA VAL A 219 13.65 -5.69 17.41
C VAL A 219 14.62 -6.33 18.38
#